data_2166e9adf0db2b46cf7c5d686f4bcf93
#
_entry.id   2166e9adf0db2b46cf7c5d686f4bcf93
#
_cell.length_a   1.000
_cell.length_b   1.000
_cell.length_c   1.000
_cell.angle_alpha   90.00
_cell.angle_beta   90.00
_cell.angle_gamma   90.00
#
_symmetry.space_group_name_H-M   'P 1'
#
loop_
_entity.id
_entity.type
_entity.pdbx_description
1 polymer ?
#
loop_
_entity_poly.entity_id
_entity_poly.type
_entity_poly.pdbx_seq_one_letter_code
_entity_poly.pdbx_strand_id
1 'polypeptide(L)'
;MKILAVSDQVVNSLYTTNLKDRFGDVDLVLGCGDLPYFYLEFLVSALDKPLYYVNGNHDKSFEITADGRRRVTAAGCEPLDGRVVVAGGLVLAGLDGSIRYNRESPFQFTQSEMSVRALRLSLRLVAARKRHGRGLDILVTHSPPFGIGDGPDPAHIGFRAFNTLIGRFGPRYLLHGHQHVYRGPKPGVQVGVTTVLNVFPYRVIDWERGDVQ
;
A
#
# COMPACT_ATOMS: atom_id res chain seq x y z
N MET A 1 2.19 -18.25 -0.34
CA MET A 1 2.72 -17.11 0.46
C MET A 1 1.54 -16.35 1.01
N LYS A 2 1.58 -15.97 2.27
CA LYS A 2 0.48 -15.27 2.95
C LYS A 2 0.89 -13.82 3.24
N ILE A 3 0.06 -12.86 2.86
CA ILE A 3 0.32 -11.41 2.98
C ILE A 3 -0.71 -10.81 3.94
N LEU A 4 -0.24 -10.10 4.96
CA LEU A 4 -1.09 -9.27 5.80
C LEU A 4 -1.05 -7.82 5.26
N ALA A 5 -2.17 -7.32 4.77
CA ALA A 5 -2.32 -5.93 4.35
C ALA A 5 -3.15 -5.16 5.38
N VAL A 6 -2.70 -3.98 5.79
CA VAL A 6 -3.32 -3.14 6.82
C VAL A 6 -3.47 -1.70 6.33
N SER A 7 -4.51 -0.97 6.80
CA SER A 7 -4.75 0.43 6.38
C SER A 7 -5.65 1.17 7.37
N ASP A 8 -5.44 2.48 7.50
CA ASP A 8 -6.33 3.50 8.08
C ASP A 8 -6.63 3.36 9.58
N GLN A 9 -6.45 2.20 10.18
CA GLN A 9 -6.86 1.97 11.56
C GLN A 9 -5.88 1.07 12.32
N VAL A 10 -5.54 1.46 13.54
CA VAL A 10 -4.92 0.56 14.52
C VAL A 10 -5.96 -0.46 14.97
N VAL A 11 -5.78 -1.71 14.57
CA VAL A 11 -6.72 -2.79 14.87
C VAL A 11 -6.32 -3.48 16.17
N ASN A 12 -7.14 -3.36 17.21
CA ASN A 12 -6.83 -3.93 18.53
C ASN A 12 -6.54 -5.44 18.49
N SER A 13 -7.20 -6.18 17.61
CA SER A 13 -6.96 -7.63 17.46
C SER A 13 -5.64 -7.97 16.76
N LEU A 14 -4.99 -6.99 16.12
CA LEU A 14 -3.64 -7.09 15.57
C LEU A 14 -2.59 -6.43 16.49
N TYR A 15 -3.00 -5.47 17.32
CA TYR A 15 -2.12 -4.78 18.27
C TYR A 15 -2.15 -5.48 19.65
N THR A 16 -1.65 -6.71 19.67
CA THR A 16 -1.73 -7.59 20.85
C THR A 16 -0.50 -8.50 20.96
N THR A 17 -0.13 -8.89 22.17
CA THR A 17 1.05 -9.73 22.46
C THR A 17 0.98 -11.13 21.84
N ASN A 18 -0.22 -11.64 21.59
CA ASN A 18 -0.44 -12.94 20.93
C ASN A 18 -0.67 -12.85 19.40
N LEU A 19 -0.25 -11.75 18.77
CA LEU A 19 -0.35 -11.56 17.32
C LEU A 19 0.32 -12.71 16.55
N LYS A 20 1.50 -13.15 17.00
CA LYS A 20 2.27 -14.21 16.34
C LYS A 20 1.57 -15.57 16.36
N ASP A 21 0.76 -15.86 17.38
CA ASP A 21 0.01 -17.11 17.47
C ASP A 21 -1.07 -17.20 16.37
N ARG A 22 -1.61 -16.04 15.96
CA ARG A 22 -2.71 -15.94 14.98
C ARG A 22 -2.25 -15.66 13.56
N PHE A 23 -1.14 -14.95 13.40
CA PHE A 23 -0.64 -14.46 12.11
C PHE A 23 0.84 -14.77 11.89
N GLY A 24 1.43 -15.69 12.67
CA GLY A 24 2.85 -16.06 12.54
C GLY A 24 3.20 -16.76 11.23
N ASP A 25 2.19 -17.27 10.52
CA ASP A 25 2.29 -17.88 9.20
C ASP A 25 2.25 -16.86 8.03
N VAL A 26 2.15 -15.56 8.34
CA VAL A 26 2.29 -14.49 7.36
C VAL A 26 3.75 -14.39 6.91
N ASP A 27 3.97 -14.19 5.62
CA ASP A 27 5.30 -14.06 5.01
C ASP A 27 5.71 -12.61 4.79
N LEU A 28 4.73 -11.70 4.64
CA LEU A 28 4.91 -10.31 4.24
C LEU A 28 3.82 -9.44 4.83
N VAL A 29 4.17 -8.22 5.26
CA VAL A 29 3.21 -7.20 5.71
C VAL A 29 3.25 -6.00 4.76
N LEU A 30 2.06 -5.50 4.36
CA LEU A 30 1.90 -4.32 3.51
C LEU A 30 1.02 -3.28 4.21
N GLY A 31 1.55 -2.07 4.42
CA GLY A 31 0.82 -0.91 4.94
C GLY A 31 0.31 -0.04 3.80
N CYS A 32 -1.00 0.19 3.73
CA CYS A 32 -1.66 0.98 2.69
C CYS A 32 -2.03 2.41 3.14
N GLY A 33 -1.26 2.99 4.07
CA GLY A 33 -1.39 4.38 4.51
C GLY A 33 -2.30 4.63 5.69
N ASP A 34 -2.21 5.85 6.23
CA ASP A 34 -2.93 6.34 7.41
C ASP A 34 -2.70 5.47 8.65
N LEU A 35 -1.44 5.09 8.87
CA LEU A 35 -1.02 4.24 9.97
C LEU A 35 0.14 4.88 10.76
N PRO A 36 0.00 5.07 12.07
CA PRO A 36 1.07 5.64 12.87
C PRO A 36 2.29 4.71 12.90
N TYR A 37 3.49 5.29 12.93
CA TYR A 37 4.75 4.52 12.88
C TYR A 37 4.86 3.49 13.98
N PHE A 38 4.40 3.80 15.21
CA PHE A 38 4.46 2.84 16.31
C PHE A 38 3.70 1.53 16.01
N TYR A 39 2.61 1.61 15.22
CA TYR A 39 1.83 0.43 14.87
C TYR A 39 2.55 -0.42 13.81
N LEU A 40 3.15 0.22 12.80
CA LEU A 40 3.97 -0.49 11.81
C LEU A 40 5.19 -1.15 12.47
N GLU A 41 5.84 -0.44 13.40
CA GLU A 41 6.98 -0.95 14.18
C GLU A 41 6.59 -2.11 15.10
N PHE A 42 5.41 -2.06 15.67
CA PHE A 42 4.86 -3.17 16.43
C PHE A 42 4.65 -4.40 15.54
N LEU A 43 4.01 -4.23 14.36
CA LEU A 43 3.72 -5.34 13.46
C LEU A 43 5.00 -6.00 12.95
N VAL A 44 6.00 -5.24 12.51
CA VAL A 44 7.27 -5.78 12.03
C VAL A 44 8.02 -6.53 13.14
N SER A 45 8.02 -5.99 14.36
CA SER A 45 8.70 -6.62 15.50
C SER A 45 7.98 -7.86 16.01
N ALA A 46 6.65 -7.82 16.14
CA ALA A 46 5.86 -8.93 16.68
C ALA A 46 5.78 -10.12 15.72
N LEU A 47 5.71 -9.88 14.40
CA LEU A 47 5.64 -10.94 13.40
C LEU A 47 7.02 -11.41 12.95
N ASP A 48 8.06 -10.58 13.10
CA ASP A 48 9.41 -10.82 12.56
C ASP A 48 9.37 -11.09 11.04
N LYS A 49 8.64 -10.23 10.32
CA LYS A 49 8.43 -10.32 8.86
C LYS A 49 8.71 -8.98 8.19
N PRO A 50 9.21 -8.98 6.93
CA PRO A 50 9.43 -7.74 6.20
C PRO A 50 8.10 -6.96 6.07
N LEU A 51 8.17 -5.64 6.29
CA LEU A 51 7.05 -4.73 6.19
C LEU A 51 7.39 -3.59 5.22
N TYR A 52 6.58 -3.44 4.18
CA TYR A 52 6.63 -2.34 3.22
C TYR A 52 5.37 -1.51 3.34
N TYR A 53 5.49 -0.17 3.22
CA TYR A 53 4.32 0.68 3.38
C TYR A 53 4.35 1.91 2.47
N VAL A 54 3.18 2.47 2.25
CA VAL A 54 2.96 3.81 1.70
C VAL A 54 2.33 4.70 2.76
N ASN A 55 2.48 6.02 2.63
CA ASN A 55 1.80 6.97 3.49
C ASN A 55 0.43 7.32 2.92
N GLY A 56 -0.53 7.59 3.80
CA GLY A 56 -1.84 8.15 3.46
C GLY A 56 -1.88 9.66 3.70
N ASN A 57 -3.05 10.25 3.53
CA ASN A 57 -3.23 11.71 3.64
C ASN A 57 -3.26 12.25 5.07
N HIS A 58 -3.45 11.39 6.06
CA HIS A 58 -3.39 11.74 7.49
C HIS A 58 -2.03 11.44 8.12
N ASP A 59 -1.13 10.79 7.39
CA ASP A 59 0.22 10.53 7.88
C ASP A 59 1.04 11.81 7.93
N LYS A 60 1.99 11.85 8.85
CA LYS A 60 2.91 12.99 9.03
C LYS A 60 4.17 12.78 8.20
N SER A 61 4.72 13.86 7.64
CA SER A 61 6.01 13.81 6.95
C SER A 61 7.18 13.46 7.87
N PHE A 62 7.01 13.59 9.19
CA PHE A 62 7.95 13.18 10.21
C PHE A 62 7.27 13.07 11.57
N GLU A 63 7.89 12.32 12.46
CA GLU A 63 7.59 12.29 13.89
C GLU A 63 8.80 12.76 14.70
N ILE A 64 8.55 13.26 15.91
CA ILE A 64 9.62 13.56 16.88
C ILE A 64 9.70 12.38 17.85
N THR A 65 10.85 11.76 17.92
CA THR A 65 11.12 10.65 18.84
C THR A 65 11.28 11.16 20.28
N ALA A 66 11.25 10.26 21.26
CA ALA A 66 11.37 10.62 22.69
C ALA A 66 12.68 11.36 23.04
N ASP A 67 13.75 11.13 22.26
CA ASP A 67 15.05 11.82 22.38
C ASP A 67 15.12 13.13 21.56
N GLY A 68 13.98 13.60 21.03
CA GLY A 68 13.87 14.87 20.28
C GLY A 68 14.37 14.82 18.84
N ARG A 69 14.71 13.66 18.30
CA ARG A 69 15.17 13.53 16.91
C ARG A 69 13.99 13.46 15.95
N ARG A 70 14.20 14.02 14.76
CA ARG A 70 13.25 13.91 13.65
C ARG A 70 13.36 12.54 12.98
N ARG A 71 12.25 11.82 12.86
CA ARG A 71 12.12 10.53 12.20
C ARG A 71 11.15 10.65 11.03
N VAL A 72 11.54 10.19 9.85
CA VAL A 72 10.76 10.27 8.60
C VAL A 72 10.28 8.90 8.09
N THR A 73 10.65 7.82 8.78
CA THR A 73 10.25 6.44 8.45
C THR A 73 10.01 5.64 9.71
N ALA A 74 9.11 4.67 9.66
CA ALA A 74 8.92 3.69 10.73
C ALA A 74 10.16 2.77 10.83
N ALA A 75 10.65 2.54 12.06
CA ALA A 75 11.85 1.72 12.29
C ALA A 75 11.57 0.25 11.92
N GLY A 76 12.52 -0.38 11.24
CA GLY A 76 12.38 -1.77 10.78
C GLY A 76 11.42 -1.96 9.60
N CYS A 77 10.79 -0.88 9.10
CA CYS A 77 9.86 -0.90 7.98
C CYS A 77 10.45 -0.15 6.78
N GLU A 78 10.09 -0.55 5.56
CA GLU A 78 10.58 0.08 4.34
C GLU A 78 9.49 0.89 3.63
N PRO A 79 9.67 2.22 3.43
CA PRO A 79 8.76 3.01 2.62
C PRO A 79 8.84 2.57 1.15
N LEU A 80 7.68 2.44 0.53
CA LEU A 80 7.54 1.93 -0.85
C LEU A 80 7.29 3.03 -1.87
N ASP A 81 7.05 4.27 -1.42
CA ASP A 81 6.70 5.38 -2.30
C ASP A 81 7.68 5.61 -3.44
N GLY A 82 7.19 5.55 -4.67
CA GLY A 82 7.96 5.70 -5.89
C GLY A 82 9.03 4.63 -6.10
N ARG A 83 9.07 3.57 -5.31
CA ARG A 83 10.08 2.49 -5.37
C ARG A 83 9.52 1.23 -6.02
N VAL A 84 10.44 0.41 -6.53
CA VAL A 84 10.18 -0.97 -6.98
C VAL A 84 11.11 -1.86 -6.19
N VAL A 85 10.58 -2.83 -5.48
CA VAL A 85 11.34 -3.77 -4.65
C VAL A 85 10.95 -5.20 -4.97
N VAL A 86 11.83 -6.14 -4.67
CA VAL A 86 11.56 -7.58 -4.76
C VAL A 86 11.56 -8.14 -3.33
N ALA A 87 10.43 -8.64 -2.88
CA ALA A 87 10.24 -9.20 -1.55
C ALA A 87 9.50 -10.54 -1.62
N GLY A 88 10.04 -11.58 -0.98
CA GLY A 88 9.45 -12.92 -1.02
C GLY A 88 9.29 -13.50 -2.44
N GLY A 89 10.07 -12.98 -3.40
CA GLY A 89 9.95 -13.32 -4.83
C GLY A 89 8.85 -12.56 -5.57
N LEU A 90 8.18 -11.58 -4.96
CA LEU A 90 7.21 -10.67 -5.59
C LEU A 90 7.84 -9.33 -5.93
N VAL A 91 7.44 -8.76 -7.07
CA VAL A 91 7.76 -7.39 -7.46
C VAL A 91 6.68 -6.47 -6.90
N LEU A 92 7.05 -5.64 -5.95
CA LEU A 92 6.18 -4.66 -5.30
C LEU A 92 6.53 -3.25 -5.79
N ALA A 93 5.52 -2.40 -5.91
CA ALA A 93 5.70 -0.96 -6.11
C ALA A 93 4.65 -0.18 -5.34
N GLY A 94 4.91 1.09 -5.00
CA GLY A 94 3.96 1.88 -4.25
C GLY A 94 3.95 3.36 -4.62
N LEU A 95 2.84 4.04 -4.28
CA LEU A 95 2.66 5.48 -4.36
C LEU A 95 1.83 5.97 -3.16
N ASP A 96 2.36 6.98 -2.47
CA ASP A 96 1.73 7.63 -1.32
C ASP A 96 0.51 8.46 -1.68
N GLY A 97 -0.38 8.61 -0.72
CA GLY A 97 -1.30 9.73 -0.58
C GLY A 97 -2.63 9.65 -1.29
N SER A 98 -3.38 10.74 -1.16
CA SER A 98 -4.72 10.92 -1.74
C SER A 98 -4.83 12.15 -2.64
N ILE A 99 -6.01 12.32 -3.26
CA ILE A 99 -6.35 13.55 -3.98
C ILE A 99 -6.28 14.76 -3.03
N ARG A 100 -5.81 15.91 -3.55
CA ARG A 100 -5.68 17.13 -2.75
C ARG A 100 -7.04 17.78 -2.54
N TYR A 101 -7.48 17.78 -1.30
CA TYR A 101 -8.61 18.55 -0.79
C TYR A 101 -8.19 19.52 0.33
N ASN A 102 -6.99 19.32 0.92
CA ASN A 102 -6.36 20.19 1.89
C ASN A 102 -4.92 20.50 1.46
N ARG A 103 -4.51 21.77 1.49
CA ARG A 103 -3.17 22.18 1.07
C ARG A 103 -2.09 21.95 2.13
N GLU A 104 -2.46 21.69 3.38
CA GLU A 104 -1.53 21.54 4.50
C GLU A 104 -1.01 20.08 4.65
N SER A 105 -1.68 19.11 4.04
CA SER A 105 -1.25 17.73 4.12
C SER A 105 -0.08 17.45 3.16
N PRO A 106 1.01 16.83 3.64
CA PRO A 106 2.20 16.54 2.83
C PRO A 106 1.97 15.43 1.80
N PHE A 107 0.96 14.59 2.01
CA PHE A 107 0.66 13.43 1.16
C PHE A 107 -0.66 13.59 0.40
N GLN A 108 -0.94 14.81 -0.07
CA GLN A 108 -2.07 15.08 -0.95
C GLN A 108 -1.58 15.66 -2.28
N PHE A 109 -2.03 15.06 -3.38
CA PHE A 109 -1.55 15.36 -4.73
C PHE A 109 -2.71 15.69 -5.66
N THR A 110 -2.47 16.59 -6.62
CA THR A 110 -3.38 16.77 -7.76
C THR A 110 -3.28 15.57 -8.71
N GLN A 111 -4.23 15.43 -9.63
CA GLN A 111 -4.17 14.42 -10.69
C GLN A 111 -2.88 14.55 -11.52
N SER A 112 -2.46 15.78 -11.82
CA SER A 112 -1.24 16.05 -12.61
C SER A 112 0.04 15.66 -11.86
N GLU A 113 0.15 16.01 -10.59
CA GLU A 113 1.29 15.63 -9.75
C GLU A 113 1.39 14.11 -9.63
N MET A 114 0.26 13.43 -9.39
CA MET A 114 0.25 11.97 -9.33
C MET A 114 0.57 11.33 -10.70
N SER A 115 0.16 11.95 -11.80
CA SER A 115 0.54 11.47 -13.15
C SER A 115 2.04 11.53 -13.38
N VAL A 116 2.72 12.59 -12.93
CA VAL A 116 4.19 12.69 -13.00
C VAL A 116 4.86 11.63 -12.11
N ARG A 117 4.33 11.38 -10.90
CA ARG A 117 4.84 10.35 -9.97
C ARG A 117 4.69 8.95 -10.59
N ALA A 118 3.51 8.64 -11.14
CA ALA A 118 3.24 7.37 -11.83
C ALA A 118 4.11 7.17 -13.08
N LEU A 119 4.39 8.24 -13.83
CA LEU A 119 5.33 8.18 -14.96
C LEU A 119 6.75 7.81 -14.49
N ARG A 120 7.25 8.45 -13.43
CA ARG A 120 8.57 8.13 -12.85
C ARG A 120 8.62 6.67 -12.35
N LEU A 121 7.56 6.22 -11.68
CA LEU A 121 7.43 4.82 -11.25
C LEU A 121 7.41 3.87 -12.44
N SER A 122 6.71 4.22 -13.53
CA SER A 122 6.65 3.44 -14.78
C SER A 122 8.04 3.19 -15.39
N LEU A 123 8.92 4.22 -15.38
CA LEU A 123 10.30 4.06 -15.86
C LEU A 123 11.09 3.06 -15.00
N ARG A 124 10.91 3.13 -13.67
CA ARG A 124 11.53 2.17 -12.73
C ARG A 124 11.00 0.76 -12.92
N LEU A 125 9.69 0.59 -13.16
CA LEU A 125 9.08 -0.71 -13.44
C LEU A 125 9.59 -1.33 -14.75
N VAL A 126 9.76 -0.54 -15.81
CA VAL A 126 10.36 -1.01 -17.07
C VAL A 126 11.81 -1.45 -16.84
N ALA A 127 12.60 -0.68 -16.09
CA ALA A 127 13.97 -1.06 -15.74
C ALA A 127 14.03 -2.33 -14.88
N ALA A 128 13.16 -2.44 -13.88
CA ALA A 128 13.04 -3.63 -13.03
C ALA A 128 12.64 -4.87 -13.83
N ARG A 129 11.69 -4.76 -14.75
CA ARG A 129 11.30 -5.86 -15.64
C ARG A 129 12.47 -6.36 -16.49
N LYS A 130 13.25 -5.44 -17.05
CA LYS A 130 14.46 -5.80 -17.82
C LYS A 130 15.49 -6.52 -16.94
N ARG A 131 15.65 -6.08 -15.69
CA ARG A 131 16.66 -6.63 -14.76
C ARG A 131 16.26 -7.97 -14.16
N HIS A 132 15.00 -8.14 -13.82
CA HIS A 132 14.51 -9.31 -13.07
C HIS A 132 13.70 -10.30 -13.93
N GLY A 133 13.41 -9.97 -15.20
CA GLY A 133 12.60 -10.80 -16.10
C GLY A 133 11.11 -10.91 -15.70
N ARG A 134 10.66 -10.12 -14.70
CA ARG A 134 9.32 -10.21 -14.12
C ARG A 134 8.59 -8.86 -14.11
N GLY A 135 7.28 -8.91 -14.28
CA GLY A 135 6.40 -7.76 -14.18
C GLY A 135 6.08 -7.38 -12.73
N LEU A 136 5.26 -6.35 -12.56
CA LEU A 136 4.71 -5.91 -11.29
C LEU A 136 3.70 -6.94 -10.77
N ASP A 137 3.89 -7.44 -9.55
CA ASP A 137 2.94 -8.37 -8.92
C ASP A 137 1.90 -7.62 -8.08
N ILE A 138 2.34 -6.65 -7.26
CA ILE A 138 1.45 -5.87 -6.38
C ILE A 138 1.78 -4.39 -6.48
N LEU A 139 0.75 -3.57 -6.74
CA LEU A 139 0.80 -2.12 -6.58
C LEU A 139 0.14 -1.74 -5.25
N VAL A 140 0.88 -1.09 -4.37
CA VAL A 140 0.39 -0.61 -3.07
C VAL A 140 0.15 0.88 -3.16
N THR A 141 -1.07 1.33 -2.85
CA THR A 141 -1.44 2.74 -2.83
C THR A 141 -2.28 3.05 -1.60
N HIS A 142 -2.40 4.33 -1.22
CA HIS A 142 -3.38 4.68 -0.20
C HIS A 142 -4.76 4.92 -0.81
N SER A 143 -4.85 5.77 -1.83
CA SER A 143 -6.10 6.00 -2.55
C SER A 143 -6.38 4.91 -3.59
N PRO A 144 -7.66 4.68 -3.94
CA PRO A 144 -8.08 3.80 -5.04
C PRO A 144 -7.78 4.41 -6.42
N PRO A 145 -7.89 3.62 -7.50
CA PRO A 145 -7.97 4.14 -8.86
C PRO A 145 -9.28 4.91 -9.10
N PHE A 146 -9.24 5.91 -9.99
CA PHE A 146 -10.42 6.69 -10.37
C PHE A 146 -11.53 5.80 -10.97
N GLY A 147 -12.74 5.91 -10.46
CA GLY A 147 -13.91 5.15 -10.90
C GLY A 147 -13.92 3.68 -10.46
N ILE A 148 -12.97 3.25 -9.62
CA ILE A 148 -12.84 1.86 -9.18
C ILE A 148 -12.65 1.82 -7.67
N GLY A 149 -13.76 1.65 -6.94
CA GLY A 149 -13.74 1.60 -5.48
C GLY A 149 -13.52 2.96 -4.81
N ASP A 150 -13.53 4.06 -5.56
CA ASP A 150 -13.44 5.42 -5.07
C ASP A 150 -14.81 5.99 -4.67
N GLY A 151 -14.83 7.17 -4.06
CA GLY A 151 -16.03 7.87 -3.64
C GLY A 151 -16.34 9.09 -4.53
N PRO A 152 -17.60 9.57 -4.50
CA PRO A 152 -18.02 10.71 -5.31
C PRO A 152 -17.60 12.06 -4.72
N ASP A 153 -17.26 12.12 -3.44
CA ASP A 153 -16.89 13.36 -2.77
C ASP A 153 -15.41 13.73 -3.04
N PRO A 154 -15.05 15.03 -2.96
CA PRO A 154 -13.73 15.51 -3.35
C PRO A 154 -12.55 14.84 -2.65
N ALA A 155 -12.72 14.38 -1.39
CA ALA A 155 -11.65 13.77 -0.62
C ALA A 155 -11.39 12.32 -1.04
N HIS A 156 -12.40 11.63 -1.57
CA HIS A 156 -12.37 10.20 -1.87
C HIS A 156 -12.29 9.87 -3.37
N ILE A 157 -12.12 10.87 -4.23
CA ILE A 157 -11.88 10.66 -5.66
C ILE A 157 -10.52 9.96 -5.84
N GLY A 158 -10.50 8.90 -6.63
CA GLY A 158 -9.30 8.14 -6.96
C GLY A 158 -8.40 8.80 -8.01
N PHE A 159 -7.23 8.21 -8.25
CA PHE A 159 -6.27 8.71 -9.23
C PHE A 159 -6.41 8.03 -10.60
N ARG A 160 -6.55 8.82 -11.67
CA ARG A 160 -6.53 8.33 -13.06
C ARG A 160 -5.20 7.68 -13.43
N ALA A 161 -4.11 8.16 -12.85
CA ALA A 161 -2.78 7.62 -13.04
C ALA A 161 -2.66 6.14 -12.62
N PHE A 162 -3.45 5.70 -11.63
CA PHE A 162 -3.45 4.29 -11.20
C PHE A 162 -4.12 3.39 -12.23
N ASN A 163 -5.17 3.87 -12.92
CA ASN A 163 -5.76 3.14 -14.04
C ASN A 163 -4.73 2.93 -15.17
N THR A 164 -3.88 3.94 -15.43
CA THR A 164 -2.79 3.83 -16.40
C THR A 164 -1.76 2.80 -15.97
N LEU A 165 -1.38 2.76 -14.68
CA LEU A 165 -0.45 1.75 -14.17
C LEU A 165 -1.02 0.33 -14.25
N ILE A 166 -2.31 0.15 -13.91
CA ILE A 166 -3.02 -1.13 -14.06
C ILE A 166 -2.99 -1.58 -15.53
N GLY A 167 -3.42 -0.72 -16.45
CA GLY A 167 -3.49 -1.06 -17.88
C GLY A 167 -2.12 -1.37 -18.50
N ARG A 168 -1.05 -0.71 -18.02
CA ARG A 168 0.29 -0.87 -18.59
C ARG A 168 1.08 -2.05 -18.01
N PHE A 169 0.94 -2.32 -16.72
CA PHE A 169 1.79 -3.29 -16.01
C PHE A 169 1.04 -4.51 -15.51
N GLY A 170 -0.31 -4.47 -15.47
CA GLY A 170 -1.16 -5.58 -15.10
C GLY A 170 -0.78 -6.26 -13.78
N PRO A 171 -0.61 -5.53 -12.65
CA PRO A 171 -0.34 -6.19 -11.38
C PRO A 171 -1.48 -7.15 -11.04
N ARG A 172 -1.19 -8.28 -10.41
CA ARG A 172 -2.24 -9.17 -9.93
C ARG A 172 -3.16 -8.49 -8.91
N TYR A 173 -2.56 -7.66 -8.05
CA TYR A 173 -3.32 -6.86 -7.08
C TYR A 173 -2.91 -5.39 -7.13
N LEU A 174 -3.91 -4.50 -7.01
CA LEU A 174 -3.75 -3.16 -6.49
C LEU A 174 -4.40 -3.14 -5.10
N LEU A 175 -3.60 -2.91 -4.05
CA LEU A 175 -4.06 -2.85 -2.67
C LEU A 175 -4.14 -1.40 -2.23
N HIS A 176 -5.29 -1.01 -1.65
CA HIS A 176 -5.49 0.37 -1.18
C HIS A 176 -6.31 0.42 0.12
N GLY A 177 -6.27 1.56 0.80
CA GLY A 177 -7.11 1.94 1.93
C GLY A 177 -8.05 3.09 1.60
N HIS A 178 -8.01 4.13 2.45
CA HIS A 178 -8.68 5.41 2.29
C HIS A 178 -10.22 5.38 2.32
N GLN A 179 -10.83 4.34 1.81
CA GLN A 179 -12.29 4.14 1.82
C GLN A 179 -12.68 3.29 3.03
N HIS A 180 -13.26 3.91 4.04
CA HIS A 180 -13.66 3.21 5.27
C HIS A 180 -14.95 2.43 5.07
N VAL A 181 -14.85 1.11 5.10
CA VAL A 181 -15.98 0.20 4.87
C VAL A 181 -16.33 -0.53 6.17
N TYR A 182 -17.25 0.03 6.94
CA TYR A 182 -17.65 -0.50 8.26
C TYR A 182 -18.61 -1.71 8.21
N ARG A 183 -19.21 -2.02 7.05
CA ARG A 183 -20.16 -3.13 6.91
C ARG A 183 -19.50 -4.47 6.46
N GLY A 184 -18.25 -4.66 6.84
CA GLY A 184 -17.44 -5.79 6.45
C GLY A 184 -16.68 -5.60 5.14
N PRO A 185 -15.71 -6.51 4.84
CA PRO A 185 -14.83 -6.37 3.70
C PRO A 185 -15.60 -6.51 2.38
N LYS A 186 -15.50 -5.52 1.49
CA LYS A 186 -16.04 -5.62 0.14
C LYS A 186 -15.21 -6.58 -0.72
N PRO A 187 -15.83 -7.32 -1.64
CA PRO A 187 -15.09 -8.08 -2.63
C PRO A 187 -14.20 -7.15 -3.46
N GLY A 188 -13.09 -7.67 -3.98
CA GLY A 188 -12.24 -6.94 -4.91
C GLY A 188 -12.95 -6.68 -6.24
N VAL A 189 -12.59 -5.57 -6.89
CA VAL A 189 -13.08 -5.23 -8.23
C VAL A 189 -12.07 -5.73 -9.26
N GLN A 190 -12.52 -6.57 -10.19
CA GLN A 190 -11.67 -7.09 -11.26
C GLN A 190 -11.53 -6.10 -12.40
N VAL A 191 -10.30 -5.76 -12.78
CA VAL A 191 -9.97 -4.88 -13.90
C VAL A 191 -8.92 -5.55 -14.79
N GLY A 192 -9.34 -6.20 -15.86
CA GLY A 192 -8.46 -7.08 -16.64
C GLY A 192 -7.88 -8.19 -15.76
N VAL A 193 -6.57 -8.28 -15.68
CA VAL A 193 -5.86 -9.26 -14.83
C VAL A 193 -5.68 -8.80 -13.39
N THR A 194 -6.00 -7.55 -13.07
CA THR A 194 -5.77 -6.92 -11.77
C THR A 194 -7.01 -6.98 -10.89
N THR A 195 -6.86 -7.44 -9.66
CA THR A 195 -7.87 -7.28 -8.61
C THR A 195 -7.55 -6.02 -7.80
N VAL A 196 -8.42 -5.01 -7.87
CA VAL A 196 -8.36 -3.82 -6.99
C VAL A 196 -9.04 -4.15 -5.68
N LEU A 197 -8.33 -4.06 -4.57
CA LEU A 197 -8.77 -4.54 -3.27
C LEU A 197 -8.60 -3.47 -2.19
N ASN A 198 -9.71 -3.03 -1.62
CA ASN A 198 -9.69 -2.24 -0.40
C ASN A 198 -9.34 -3.14 0.79
N VAL A 199 -8.27 -2.80 1.51
CA VAL A 199 -7.76 -3.60 2.64
C VAL A 199 -8.27 -3.14 4.00
N PHE A 200 -9.07 -2.06 4.08
CA PHE A 200 -9.57 -1.50 5.33
C PHE A 200 -10.36 -2.52 6.18
N PRO A 201 -10.10 -2.65 7.49
CA PRO A 201 -8.91 -2.14 8.20
C PRO A 201 -7.72 -3.07 8.06
N TYR A 202 -7.91 -4.33 7.70
CA TYR A 202 -6.88 -5.30 7.30
C TYR A 202 -7.46 -6.44 6.48
N ARG A 203 -6.58 -7.08 5.70
CA ARG A 203 -6.86 -8.32 4.98
C ARG A 203 -5.67 -9.27 5.03
N VAL A 204 -5.99 -10.55 5.06
CA VAL A 204 -5.03 -11.63 4.77
C VAL A 204 -5.28 -12.08 3.33
N ILE A 205 -4.22 -12.10 2.54
CA ILE A 205 -4.27 -12.46 1.13
C ILE A 205 -3.38 -13.70 0.94
N ASP A 206 -3.99 -14.79 0.51
CA ASP A 206 -3.28 -15.98 0.11
C ASP A 206 -2.76 -15.79 -1.32
N TRP A 207 -1.43 -15.62 -1.43
CA TRP A 207 -0.77 -15.53 -2.73
C TRP A 207 -0.45 -16.93 -3.23
N GLU A 208 -1.26 -17.46 -4.10
CA GLU A 208 -0.92 -18.66 -4.85
C GLU A 208 -0.03 -18.27 -6.04
N ARG A 209 1.09 -18.94 -6.19
CA ARG A 209 1.86 -18.84 -7.44
C ARG A 209 1.02 -19.52 -8.52
N GLY A 210 0.24 -18.72 -9.22
CA GLY A 210 -0.32 -19.17 -10.49
C GLY A 210 0.84 -19.49 -11.41
N ASP A 211 0.76 -20.61 -12.11
CA ASP A 211 1.73 -20.98 -13.13
C ASP A 211 1.88 -19.80 -14.10
N VAL A 212 3.09 -19.27 -14.17
CA VAL A 212 3.46 -18.26 -15.17
C VAL A 212 3.47 -19.02 -16.50
N GLN A 213 2.39 -18.88 -17.25
CA GLN A 213 2.39 -19.28 -18.68
C GLN A 213 3.20 -18.28 -19.49
#